data_9cf89080bf20ca2e6712e630f762c42c
#
_entry.id   9cf89080bf20ca2e6712e630f762c42c
#
_cell.length_a   1.000
_cell.length_b   1.000
_cell.length_c   1.000
_cell.angle_alpha   90.00
_cell.angle_beta   90.00
_cell.angle_gamma   90.00
#
_symmetry.space_group_name_H-M   'P 1'
#
loop_
_entity.id
_entity.type
_entity.pdbx_description
1 polymer ?
#
loop_
_entity_poly.entity_id
_entity_poly.type
_entity_poly.pdbx_seq_one_letter_code
_entity_poly.pdbx_strand_id
1 'polypeptide(L)'
;MPIRTIRFDELEWITRPHEPDEAPRHVAELSERAGFAHTRANLWRYEPGAKGRRHRHPLQEETFVVLSGTLSMYLGEPPERQDVPAGGLIHVEPGTELQTVNHGDEELLVYAYGTPPESEHAEILDSAV
;
A
#
# COMPACT_ATOMS: atom_id res chain seq x y z
N MET A 1 -24.69 -12.19 7.57
CA MET A 1 -24.99 -10.81 7.18
C MET A 1 -24.33 -10.49 5.86
N PRO A 2 -25.06 -10.17 4.80
CA PRO A 2 -24.45 -9.89 3.48
C PRO A 2 -23.81 -8.49 3.37
N ILE A 3 -23.97 -7.66 4.38
CA ILE A 3 -23.42 -6.30 4.38
C ILE A 3 -22.56 -6.11 5.63
N ARG A 4 -21.40 -5.48 5.43
CA ARG A 4 -20.52 -5.10 6.53
C ARG A 4 -20.11 -3.64 6.39
N THR A 5 -20.04 -2.95 7.50
CA THR A 5 -19.57 -1.57 7.55
C THR A 5 -18.38 -1.49 8.47
N ILE A 6 -17.38 -0.70 8.07
CA ILE A 6 -16.16 -0.50 8.84
C ILE A 6 -15.89 1.00 8.93
N ARG A 7 -15.66 1.49 10.15
CA ARG A 7 -15.23 2.87 10.37
C ARG A 7 -13.72 2.87 10.54
N PHE A 8 -13.05 3.78 9.86
CA PHE A 8 -11.58 3.86 9.93
C PHE A 8 -11.06 4.27 11.29
N ASP A 9 -11.86 4.98 12.08
CA ASP A 9 -11.50 5.36 13.45
C ASP A 9 -11.58 4.21 14.46
N GLU A 10 -12.08 3.05 14.04
CA GLU A 10 -12.18 1.85 14.88
C GLU A 10 -11.17 0.76 14.48
N LEU A 11 -10.28 1.04 13.54
CA LEU A 11 -9.33 0.05 13.03
C LEU A 11 -8.17 -0.17 14.00
N GLU A 12 -7.69 -1.41 14.02
CA GLU A 12 -6.45 -1.76 14.70
C GLU A 12 -5.29 -1.59 13.72
N TRP A 13 -4.31 -0.79 14.13
CA TRP A 13 -3.13 -0.50 13.32
C TRP A 13 -1.94 -1.34 13.79
N ILE A 14 -1.27 -1.97 12.83
CA ILE A 14 -0.06 -2.75 13.08
C ILE A 14 1.10 -1.96 12.49
N THR A 15 2.09 -1.64 13.33
CA THR A 15 3.32 -1.01 12.86
C THR A 15 4.20 -2.07 12.21
N ARG A 16 4.60 -1.84 10.97
CA ARG A 16 5.47 -2.77 10.26
C ARG A 16 6.90 -2.66 10.77
N PRO A 17 7.68 -3.74 10.70
CA PRO A 17 9.09 -3.69 11.08
C PRO A 17 9.83 -2.62 10.28
N HIS A 18 10.66 -1.85 10.98
CA HIS A 18 11.51 -0.82 10.38
C HIS A 18 12.80 -0.67 11.19
N GLU A 19 13.84 -0.15 10.55
CA GLU A 19 15.08 0.17 11.26
C GLU A 19 14.88 1.39 12.15
N PRO A 20 15.73 1.58 13.21
CA PRO A 20 15.57 2.72 14.13
C PRO A 20 15.65 4.09 13.46
N ASP A 21 16.35 4.20 12.33
CA ASP A 21 16.52 5.45 11.57
C ASP A 21 15.51 5.61 10.43
N GLU A 22 14.63 4.63 10.25
CA GLU A 22 13.57 4.68 9.25
C GLU A 22 12.26 5.16 9.87
N ALA A 23 11.52 6.00 9.13
CA ALA A 23 10.18 6.40 9.54
C ALA A 23 9.23 5.21 9.48
N PRO A 24 8.32 5.06 10.45
CA PRO A 24 7.42 3.92 10.49
C PRO A 24 6.26 4.02 9.50
N ARG A 25 5.75 2.87 9.12
CA ARG A 25 4.50 2.72 8.40
C ARG A 25 3.60 1.74 9.12
N HIS A 26 2.31 1.97 9.00
CA HIS A 26 1.30 1.21 9.72
C HIS A 26 0.26 0.68 8.75
N VAL A 27 -0.26 -0.51 9.04
CA VAL A 27 -1.29 -1.15 8.22
C VAL A 27 -2.48 -1.55 9.07
N ALA A 28 -3.68 -1.34 8.54
CA ALA A 28 -4.90 -1.92 9.06
C ALA A 28 -5.44 -2.89 8.01
N GLU A 29 -5.49 -4.17 8.35
CA GLU A 29 -5.97 -5.21 7.45
C GLU A 29 -7.49 -5.20 7.40
N LEU A 30 -8.06 -5.13 6.20
CA LEU A 30 -9.49 -4.98 6.01
C LEU A 30 -10.17 -6.25 5.48
N SER A 31 -9.43 -7.11 4.79
CA SER A 31 -9.99 -8.24 4.04
C SER A 31 -10.86 -9.17 4.90
N GLU A 32 -10.32 -9.62 6.01
CA GLU A 32 -11.04 -10.53 6.91
C GLU A 32 -12.21 -9.81 7.58
N ARG A 33 -11.99 -8.62 8.08
CA ARG A 33 -13.00 -7.84 8.80
C ARG A 33 -14.17 -7.45 7.89
N ALA A 34 -13.89 -7.10 6.65
CA ALA A 34 -14.91 -6.74 5.66
C ALA A 34 -15.54 -7.96 4.97
N GLY A 35 -14.94 -9.14 5.13
CA GLY A 35 -15.45 -10.36 4.51
C GLY A 35 -15.18 -10.43 3.01
N PHE A 36 -14.07 -9.86 2.54
CA PHE A 36 -13.71 -9.92 1.12
C PHE A 36 -13.36 -11.36 0.73
N ALA A 37 -13.98 -11.85 -0.35
CA ALA A 37 -13.75 -13.20 -0.84
C ALA A 37 -12.75 -13.25 -2.00
N HIS A 38 -12.73 -12.21 -2.84
CA HIS A 38 -11.96 -12.19 -4.10
C HIS A 38 -10.94 -11.04 -4.17
N THR A 39 -10.92 -10.20 -3.16
CA THR A 39 -10.07 -9.01 -3.12
C THR A 39 -9.34 -8.99 -1.79
N ARG A 40 -8.06 -8.63 -1.83
CA ARG A 40 -7.29 -8.32 -0.63
C ARG A 40 -7.23 -6.80 -0.49
N ALA A 41 -7.53 -6.27 0.69
CA ALA A 41 -7.53 -4.84 0.93
C ALA A 41 -6.88 -4.48 2.25
N ASN A 42 -6.14 -3.37 2.23
CA ASN A 42 -5.49 -2.80 3.40
C ASN A 42 -5.62 -1.29 3.38
N LEU A 43 -5.66 -0.70 4.57
CA LEU A 43 -5.48 0.73 4.73
C LEU A 43 -4.07 0.95 5.25
N TRP A 44 -3.30 1.81 4.58
CA TRP A 44 -1.92 2.11 4.93
C TRP A 44 -1.78 3.54 5.42
N ARG A 45 -0.99 3.70 6.45
CA ARG A 45 -0.62 5.01 6.99
C ARG A 45 0.90 5.10 7.06
N TYR A 46 1.47 6.01 6.28
CA TYR A 46 2.91 6.22 6.19
C TYR A 46 3.26 7.56 6.81
N GLU A 47 4.09 7.54 7.84
CA GLU A 47 4.61 8.76 8.40
C GLU A 47 5.59 9.42 7.40
N PRO A 48 5.86 10.73 7.54
CA PRO A 48 6.79 11.40 6.62
C PRO A 48 8.13 10.66 6.52
N GLY A 49 8.57 10.38 5.31
CA GLY A 49 9.80 9.65 5.03
C GLY A 49 9.67 8.14 5.00
N ALA A 50 8.53 7.59 5.39
CA ALA A 50 8.34 6.13 5.38
C ALA A 50 8.32 5.57 3.96
N LYS A 51 8.90 4.38 3.80
CA LYS A 51 8.90 3.67 2.51
C LYS A 51 8.49 2.22 2.71
N GLY A 52 7.79 1.68 1.73
CA GLY A 52 7.49 0.27 1.65
C GLY A 52 8.66 -0.53 1.07
N ARG A 53 8.51 -1.83 1.04
CA ARG A 53 9.46 -2.70 0.35
C ARG A 53 9.21 -2.64 -1.16
N ARG A 54 10.27 -2.62 -1.95
CA ARG A 54 10.15 -2.79 -3.38
C ARG A 54 9.81 -4.26 -3.65
N HIS A 55 8.72 -4.48 -4.38
CA HIS A 55 8.23 -5.84 -4.64
C HIS A 55 7.43 -5.88 -5.93
N ARG A 56 7.07 -7.09 -6.35
CA ARG A 56 6.09 -7.31 -7.42
C ARG A 56 5.23 -8.52 -7.09
N HIS A 57 4.00 -8.47 -7.56
CA HIS A 57 3.06 -9.59 -7.45
C HIS A 57 2.95 -10.27 -8.80
N PRO A 58 3.26 -11.58 -8.89
CA PRO A 58 3.17 -12.28 -10.18
C PRO A 58 1.76 -12.34 -10.77
N LEU A 59 0.74 -12.45 -9.93
CA LEU A 59 -0.65 -12.66 -10.39
C LEU A 59 -1.61 -11.55 -9.97
N GLN A 60 -1.36 -10.88 -8.86
CA GLN A 60 -2.27 -9.87 -8.33
C GLN A 60 -2.08 -8.54 -9.03
N GLU A 61 -3.19 -7.96 -9.52
CA GLU A 61 -3.20 -6.53 -9.83
C GLU A 61 -3.53 -5.75 -8.56
N GLU A 62 -2.98 -4.55 -8.42
CA GLU A 62 -3.16 -3.74 -7.23
C GLU A 62 -3.56 -2.31 -7.58
N THR A 63 -4.49 -1.75 -6.80
CA THR A 63 -4.89 -0.35 -6.93
C THR A 63 -4.65 0.36 -5.62
N PHE A 64 -4.04 1.53 -5.69
CA PHE A 64 -3.73 2.39 -4.55
C PHE A 64 -4.50 3.69 -4.68
N VAL A 65 -5.46 3.92 -3.79
CA VAL A 65 -6.27 5.13 -3.75
C VAL A 65 -5.74 6.05 -2.66
N VAL A 66 -5.33 7.25 -3.04
CA VAL A 66 -4.74 8.20 -2.09
C VAL A 66 -5.85 9.00 -1.41
N LEU A 67 -5.96 8.85 -0.10
CA LEU A 67 -6.99 9.49 0.71
C LEU A 67 -6.49 10.78 1.37
N SER A 68 -5.20 10.84 1.72
CA SER A 68 -4.59 12.00 2.36
C SER A 68 -3.10 11.99 2.08
N GLY A 69 -2.50 13.15 1.91
CA GLY A 69 -1.08 13.27 1.56
C GLY A 69 -0.81 13.04 0.09
N THR A 70 0.43 12.70 -0.24
CA THR A 70 0.87 12.40 -1.61
C THR A 70 1.65 11.09 -1.62
N LEU A 71 1.21 10.16 -2.44
CA LEU A 71 1.92 8.90 -2.66
C LEU A 71 2.94 9.09 -3.77
N SER A 72 4.21 8.78 -3.47
CA SER A 72 5.23 8.61 -4.50
C SER A 72 5.43 7.12 -4.73
N MET A 73 5.37 6.69 -5.96
CA MET A 73 5.56 5.29 -6.32
C MET A 73 6.63 5.15 -7.38
N TYR A 74 7.55 4.23 -7.15
CA TYR A 74 8.61 3.88 -8.09
C TYR A 74 8.20 2.60 -8.80
N LEU A 75 8.02 2.68 -10.11
CA LEU A 75 7.42 1.62 -10.92
C LEU A 75 8.38 1.13 -12.00
N GLY A 76 8.41 -0.19 -12.17
CA GLY A 76 9.16 -0.81 -13.25
C GLY A 76 10.65 -0.96 -12.99
N GLU A 77 11.36 -1.37 -14.06
CA GLU A 77 12.82 -1.55 -14.06
C GLU A 77 13.38 -0.98 -15.38
N PRO A 78 14.19 0.10 -15.35
CA PRO A 78 14.57 0.88 -14.17
C PRO A 78 13.38 1.62 -13.56
N PRO A 79 13.43 1.92 -12.25
CA PRO A 79 12.29 2.54 -11.57
C PRO A 79 11.97 3.93 -12.11
N GLU A 80 10.68 4.16 -12.37
CA GLU A 80 10.15 5.46 -12.78
C GLU A 80 9.23 5.99 -11.68
N ARG A 81 9.49 7.21 -11.23
CA ARG A 81 8.71 7.83 -10.14
C ARG A 81 7.42 8.44 -10.66
N GLN A 82 6.31 8.13 -9.97
CA GLN A 82 5.01 8.76 -10.17
C GLN A 82 4.53 9.32 -8.84
N ASP A 83 4.05 10.55 -8.83
CA ASP A 83 3.49 11.20 -7.64
C ASP A 83 1.99 11.39 -7.82
N VAL A 84 1.21 10.94 -6.85
CA VAL A 84 -0.25 11.06 -6.88
C VAL A 84 -0.74 11.67 -5.57
N PRO A 85 -1.36 12.86 -5.63
CA PRO A 85 -1.93 13.48 -4.44
C PRO A 85 -3.27 12.86 -4.05
N ALA A 86 -3.77 13.26 -2.89
CA ALA A 86 -5.09 12.87 -2.41
C ALA A 86 -6.16 13.12 -3.48
N GLY A 87 -7.07 12.16 -3.64
CA GLY A 87 -8.08 12.19 -4.68
C GLY A 87 -7.70 11.50 -5.97
N GLY A 88 -6.48 10.95 -6.04
CA GLY A 88 -6.01 10.17 -7.18
C GLY A 88 -5.79 8.71 -6.86
N LEU A 89 -5.46 7.93 -7.87
CA LEU A 89 -5.11 6.52 -7.71
C LEU A 89 -4.02 6.09 -8.68
N ILE A 90 -3.31 5.01 -8.32
CA ILE A 90 -2.41 4.29 -9.21
C ILE A 90 -2.89 2.84 -9.29
N HIS A 91 -3.02 2.32 -10.51
CA HIS A 91 -3.30 0.91 -10.76
C HIS A 91 -2.05 0.24 -11.30
N VAL A 92 -1.66 -0.87 -10.69
CA VAL A 92 -0.43 -1.59 -11.04
C VAL A 92 -0.79 -2.98 -11.53
N GLU A 93 -0.40 -3.29 -12.77
CA GLU A 93 -0.64 -4.60 -13.36
C GLU A 93 0.28 -5.66 -12.75
N PRO A 94 -0.14 -6.96 -12.80
CA PRO A 94 0.71 -8.05 -12.32
C PRO A 94 2.09 -8.04 -12.96
N GLY A 95 3.10 -8.43 -12.19
CA GLY A 95 4.47 -8.51 -12.67
C GLY A 95 5.22 -7.19 -12.69
N THR A 96 4.59 -6.09 -12.32
CA THR A 96 5.23 -4.77 -12.30
C THR A 96 5.91 -4.54 -10.95
N GLU A 97 7.18 -4.17 -10.99
CA GLU A 97 7.92 -3.79 -9.78
C GLU A 97 7.36 -2.47 -9.24
N LEU A 98 7.14 -2.41 -7.93
CA LEU A 98 6.62 -1.22 -7.29
C LEU A 98 7.26 -0.98 -5.92
N GLN A 99 7.39 0.29 -5.55
CA GLN A 99 7.77 0.69 -4.20
C GLN A 99 7.05 1.98 -3.84
N THR A 100 6.37 1.97 -2.71
CA THR A 100 5.62 3.13 -2.19
C THR A 100 6.49 3.94 -1.24
N VAL A 101 6.41 5.26 -1.32
CA VAL A 101 7.18 6.17 -0.47
C VAL A 101 6.34 7.39 -0.11
N ASN A 102 6.48 7.87 1.11
CA ASN A 102 5.96 9.17 1.51
C ASN A 102 7.12 10.18 1.57
N HIS A 103 7.31 10.95 0.50
CA HIS A 103 8.32 12.01 0.46
C HIS A 103 7.82 13.33 1.03
N GLY A 104 6.54 13.41 1.41
CA GLY A 104 5.97 14.62 1.95
C GLY A 104 6.30 14.85 3.42
N ASP A 105 5.83 15.97 3.94
CA ASP A 105 5.96 16.34 5.34
C ASP A 105 4.68 16.09 6.15
N GLU A 106 3.66 15.54 5.51
CA GLU A 106 2.41 15.11 6.13
C GLU A 106 2.26 13.60 6.07
N GLU A 107 1.42 13.05 6.94
CA GLU A 107 1.10 11.64 6.92
C GLU A 107 0.36 11.27 5.62
N LEU A 108 0.73 10.15 5.04
CA LEU A 108 0.09 9.60 3.85
C LEU A 108 -0.90 8.51 4.26
N LEU A 109 -2.13 8.62 3.76
CA LEU A 109 -3.17 7.61 3.97
C LEU A 109 -3.60 7.05 2.61
N VAL A 110 -3.47 5.73 2.45
CA VAL A 110 -3.73 5.04 1.18
C VAL A 110 -4.60 3.82 1.42
N TYR A 111 -5.65 3.69 0.62
CA TYR A 111 -6.43 2.46 0.53
C TYR A 111 -5.88 1.63 -0.63
N ALA A 112 -5.37 0.45 -0.32
CA ALA A 112 -4.78 -0.45 -1.31
C ALA A 112 -5.60 -1.72 -1.40
N TYR A 113 -5.97 -2.14 -2.62
CA TYR A 113 -6.66 -3.39 -2.83
C TYR A 113 -6.15 -4.09 -4.07
N GLY A 114 -6.24 -5.41 -4.07
CA GLY A 114 -5.75 -6.22 -5.16
C GLY A 114 -6.56 -7.49 -5.35
N THR A 115 -6.53 -8.04 -6.55
CA THR A 115 -7.21 -9.27 -6.90
C THR A 115 -6.41 -10.02 -7.96
N PRO A 116 -6.30 -11.36 -7.88
CA PRO A 116 -6.71 -12.21 -6.76
C PRO A 116 -5.87 -11.97 -5.51
N PRO A 117 -6.34 -12.39 -4.32
CA PRO A 117 -5.54 -12.27 -3.10
C PRO A 117 -4.24 -13.08 -3.22
N GLU A 118 -3.09 -12.40 -3.06
CA GLU A 118 -1.78 -13.00 -3.35
C GLU A 118 -0.71 -12.54 -2.35
N SER A 119 -1.04 -12.48 -1.07
CA SER A 119 -0.14 -11.94 -0.06
C SER A 119 1.15 -12.75 0.13
N GLU A 120 1.13 -14.03 -0.16
CA GLU A 120 2.25 -14.95 0.12
C GLU A 120 3.23 -15.08 -1.04
N HIS A 121 2.88 -14.56 -2.22
CA HIS A 121 3.66 -14.77 -3.44
C HIS A 121 4.36 -13.51 -3.96
N ALA A 122 4.36 -12.44 -3.18
CA ALA A 122 5.08 -11.24 -3.54
C ALA A 122 6.59 -11.50 -3.58
N GLU A 123 7.25 -11.08 -4.64
CA GLU A 123 8.70 -11.15 -4.77
C GLU A 123 9.30 -9.85 -4.22
N ILE A 124 10.21 -9.97 -3.24
CA ILE A 124 10.88 -8.82 -2.64
C ILE A 124 12.12 -8.49 -3.44
N LEU A 125 12.30 -7.22 -3.77
CA LEU A 125 13.36 -6.70 -4.62
C LEU A 125 14.21 -5.69 -3.86
N ASP A 126 15.35 -5.32 -4.44
CA ASP A 126 16.21 -4.28 -3.88
C ASP A 126 15.52 -2.92 -3.96
N SER A 127 15.70 -2.11 -2.90
CA SER A 127 15.07 -0.79 -2.81
C SER A 127 15.53 0.13 -3.95
N ALA A 128 14.58 0.92 -4.48
CA ALA A 128 14.85 1.95 -5.48
C ALA A 128 15.31 3.28 -4.87
N VAL A 129 15.18 3.41 -3.55
CA VAL A 129 15.49 4.65 -2.82
C VAL A 129 16.30 4.38 -1.56
#